data_f72ec4f8272265cf34e65b0c67dfd92b
#
_entry.id   f72ec4f8272265cf34e65b0c67dfd92b
#
_cell.length_a   1.000
_cell.length_b   1.000
_cell.length_c   1.000
_cell.angle_alpha   90.00
_cell.angle_beta   90.00
_cell.angle_gamma   90.00
#
_symmetry.space_group_name_H-M   'P 1'
#
loop_
_entity.id
_entity.type
_entity.pdbx_description
1 polymer ?
#
loop_
_entity_poly.entity_id
_entity_poly.type
_entity_poly.pdbx_seq_one_letter_code
_entity_poly.pdbx_strand_id
1 'polypeptide(L)'
;MKKIFLIIFSIYCSISLGQETTLILNKIQESNFNMDGIISDEEIQGAKSLEILYEETPSFNTVPSKKTIGYLTYSDKFLYVGIRAFRDNVVAPVTTRDNSAIWTGDLAGFAIDTYEDARNHLIIISNPSGSPFDAIRMPGRGFDSEFNININVNYDFSSKGRITDYGYEIEFIVPFSELPFPNGNDQSWKFKIFSAYNDDKDEGVQVRAGSSKSNRDASCQLCLLDHTIVMNDIEIEKKLDFLPYVSSNVSGVRDKYYDRVNYDTPELNYGIGFNYELNKNLSVEGTINPDFSQVESDATKIDINSVTALNYPEKRPFFLRGIDAMDYSTNVFYSRSINNPSFASKIINQGRKSRLYVLSSIDEETPYLVPTQFESFSGVGGKSFSNIIRYQNFINSNSRFGVLASNRFYEGDAYGNLFGIDGLFNFSDIWSFEVELFLNSNKEPMADWINSDKWN
;
A
#
# COMPACT_ATOMS: atom_id res chain seq x y z
N MET A 1 -4.65 -64.45 21.34
CA MET A 1 -3.59 -63.68 20.66
C MET A 1 -4.18 -63.10 19.38
N LYS A 2 -4.65 -61.85 19.43
CA LYS A 2 -5.16 -61.13 18.26
C LYS A 2 -4.01 -60.26 17.71
N LYS A 3 -3.56 -60.57 16.50
CA LYS A 3 -2.59 -59.75 15.77
C LYS A 3 -3.32 -58.54 15.17
N ILE A 4 -2.97 -57.35 15.65
CA ILE A 4 -3.38 -56.08 15.07
C ILE A 4 -2.45 -55.80 13.90
N PHE A 5 -2.96 -55.79 12.68
CA PHE A 5 -2.26 -55.34 11.47
C PHE A 5 -2.36 -53.80 11.43
N LEU A 6 -1.22 -53.14 11.62
CA LEU A 6 -1.10 -51.70 11.42
C LEU A 6 -0.83 -51.46 9.95
N ILE A 7 -1.82 -50.97 9.21
CA ILE A 7 -1.65 -50.52 7.82
C ILE A 7 -1.14 -49.10 7.88
N ILE A 8 0.14 -48.90 7.64
CA ILE A 8 0.74 -47.59 7.41
C ILE A 8 0.42 -47.21 5.97
N PHE A 9 -0.55 -46.31 5.80
CA PHE A 9 -0.84 -45.67 4.52
C PHE A 9 0.16 -44.53 4.35
N SER A 10 1.24 -44.81 3.61
CA SER A 10 2.19 -43.76 3.20
C SER A 10 1.53 -42.97 2.07
N ILE A 11 0.96 -41.79 2.41
CA ILE A 11 0.51 -40.80 1.44
C ILE A 11 1.75 -40.17 0.85
N TYR A 12 2.11 -40.59 -0.34
CA TYR A 12 3.04 -39.86 -1.19
C TYR A 12 2.29 -38.58 -1.67
N CYS A 13 2.44 -37.50 -0.94
CA CYS A 13 2.06 -36.20 -1.43
C CYS A 13 3.11 -35.77 -2.46
N SER A 14 2.81 -35.93 -3.74
CA SER A 14 3.60 -35.33 -4.81
C SER A 14 3.39 -33.80 -4.72
N ILE A 15 4.31 -33.14 -4.02
CA ILE A 15 4.42 -31.68 -4.03
C ILE A 15 4.84 -31.32 -5.46
N SER A 16 3.88 -30.88 -6.26
CA SER A 16 4.16 -30.17 -7.50
C SER A 16 4.69 -28.79 -7.11
N LEU A 17 5.99 -28.73 -6.84
CA LEU A 17 6.70 -27.46 -6.71
C LEU A 17 6.57 -26.76 -8.07
N GLY A 18 5.81 -25.68 -8.16
CA GLY A 18 5.91 -24.74 -9.25
C GLY A 18 7.40 -24.39 -9.38
N GLN A 19 7.95 -24.44 -10.58
CA GLN A 19 9.36 -24.21 -10.82
C GLN A 19 9.63 -22.72 -10.59
N GLU A 20 10.06 -22.34 -9.39
CA GLU A 20 10.52 -20.97 -9.11
C GLU A 20 11.69 -20.65 -10.04
N THR A 21 11.56 -19.55 -10.78
CA THR A 21 12.61 -19.10 -11.69
C THR A 21 13.39 -17.97 -11.05
N THR A 22 14.68 -18.21 -10.77
CA THR A 22 15.57 -17.17 -10.28
C THR A 22 16.27 -16.46 -11.45
N LEU A 23 16.12 -15.14 -11.53
CA LEU A 23 16.73 -14.27 -12.50
C LEU A 23 17.83 -13.45 -11.82
N ILE A 24 19.09 -13.82 -12.03
CA ILE A 24 20.22 -13.01 -11.58
C ILE A 24 20.36 -11.86 -12.59
N LEU A 25 20.01 -10.64 -12.16
CA LEU A 25 20.06 -9.47 -13.01
C LEU A 25 21.51 -9.00 -13.22
N ASN A 26 21.76 -8.45 -14.37
CA ASN A 26 23.04 -7.79 -14.67
C ASN A 26 22.93 -6.30 -14.34
N LYS A 27 24.01 -5.77 -13.76
CA LYS A 27 24.15 -4.35 -13.47
C LYS A 27 24.67 -3.62 -14.70
N ILE A 28 24.06 -2.49 -15.02
CA ILE A 28 24.52 -1.63 -16.11
C ILE A 28 24.73 -0.19 -15.62
N GLN A 29 25.44 0.60 -16.40
CA GLN A 29 25.74 2.00 -16.05
C GLN A 29 24.51 2.88 -16.24
N GLU A 30 24.31 3.82 -15.33
CA GLU A 30 23.18 4.78 -15.38
C GLU A 30 23.13 5.59 -16.68
N SER A 31 24.29 5.92 -17.25
CA SER A 31 24.40 6.65 -18.52
C SER A 31 23.80 5.94 -19.74
N ASN A 32 23.51 4.64 -19.62
CA ASN A 32 22.94 3.85 -20.71
C ASN A 32 21.41 3.91 -20.76
N PHE A 33 20.78 4.55 -19.78
CA PHE A 33 19.33 4.67 -19.73
C PHE A 33 18.88 6.05 -20.23
N ASN A 34 17.93 6.04 -21.15
CA ASN A 34 17.28 7.24 -21.67
C ASN A 34 15.75 7.06 -21.61
N MET A 35 15.12 7.70 -20.65
CA MET A 35 13.66 7.63 -20.48
C MET A 35 12.90 8.36 -21.59
N ASP A 36 12.81 7.77 -22.78
CA ASP A 36 12.08 8.35 -23.91
C ASP A 36 10.85 7.54 -24.35
N GLY A 37 10.65 6.38 -23.74
CA GLY A 37 9.55 5.46 -24.04
C GLY A 37 9.89 4.46 -25.14
N ILE A 38 11.18 4.37 -25.54
CA ILE A 38 11.68 3.39 -26.51
C ILE A 38 12.72 2.53 -25.82
N ILE A 39 12.49 1.23 -25.81
CA ILE A 39 13.45 0.26 -25.29
C ILE A 39 14.53 0.01 -26.33
N SER A 40 15.67 0.66 -26.17
CA SER A 40 16.80 0.50 -27.08
C SER A 40 17.61 -0.78 -26.82
N ASP A 41 18.34 -1.25 -27.83
CA ASP A 41 19.22 -2.41 -27.67
C ASP A 41 20.34 -2.16 -26.63
N GLU A 42 20.75 -0.91 -26.44
CA GLU A 42 21.77 -0.51 -25.46
C GLU A 42 21.25 -0.64 -24.01
N GLU A 43 20.00 -0.26 -23.76
CA GLU A 43 19.35 -0.35 -22.44
C GLU A 43 19.08 -1.78 -22.02
N ILE A 44 18.76 -2.67 -22.97
CA ILE A 44 18.50 -4.08 -22.69
C ILE A 44 19.70 -4.97 -22.91
N GLN A 45 20.87 -4.42 -23.24
CA GLN A 45 22.09 -5.21 -23.41
C GLN A 45 22.44 -5.93 -22.11
N GLY A 46 22.29 -7.26 -22.13
CA GLY A 46 22.46 -8.10 -20.95
C GLY A 46 21.31 -8.12 -19.97
N ALA A 47 20.18 -7.41 -20.25
CA ALA A 47 18.98 -7.52 -19.46
C ALA A 47 18.42 -8.94 -19.45
N LYS A 48 17.78 -9.33 -18.36
CA LYS A 48 17.01 -10.59 -18.30
C LYS A 48 15.63 -10.35 -18.87
N SER A 49 15.18 -11.23 -19.75
CA SER A 49 13.84 -11.17 -20.32
C SER A 49 12.88 -12.08 -19.56
N LEU A 50 11.65 -11.60 -19.41
CA LEU A 50 10.54 -12.33 -18.80
C LEU A 50 9.30 -12.18 -19.69
N GLU A 51 8.68 -13.28 -20.09
CA GLU A 51 7.50 -13.27 -20.95
C GLU A 51 6.23 -13.50 -20.13
N ILE A 52 5.14 -12.84 -20.49
CA ILE A 52 3.81 -13.08 -19.95
C ILE A 52 3.24 -14.34 -20.63
N LEU A 53 3.04 -15.39 -19.83
CA LEU A 53 2.65 -16.70 -20.34
C LEU A 53 1.27 -17.18 -19.87
N TYR A 54 0.68 -16.51 -18.89
CA TYR A 54 -0.53 -16.99 -18.23
C TYR A 54 -1.62 -15.93 -18.25
N GLU A 55 -2.72 -16.21 -18.94
CA GLU A 55 -3.93 -15.42 -18.88
C GLU A 55 -4.66 -15.70 -17.56
N GLU A 56 -5.09 -14.65 -16.88
CA GLU A 56 -5.79 -14.72 -15.59
C GLU A 56 -7.30 -14.57 -15.77
N THR A 57 -7.69 -13.71 -16.71
CA THR A 57 -9.07 -13.45 -17.13
C THR A 57 -9.11 -13.07 -18.61
N PRO A 58 -10.14 -13.41 -19.39
CA PRO A 58 -11.31 -14.25 -19.04
C PRO A 58 -10.98 -15.74 -18.90
N SER A 59 -9.93 -16.21 -19.57
CA SER A 59 -9.45 -17.60 -19.44
C SER A 59 -8.63 -17.77 -18.16
N PHE A 60 -8.13 -18.97 -17.90
CA PHE A 60 -7.37 -19.24 -16.69
C PHE A 60 -6.14 -20.09 -16.98
N ASN A 61 -4.96 -19.51 -16.73
CA ASN A 61 -3.65 -20.12 -16.99
C ASN A 61 -3.42 -20.61 -18.42
N THR A 62 -4.14 -20.07 -19.40
CA THR A 62 -3.91 -20.30 -20.82
C THR A 62 -2.88 -19.33 -21.36
N VAL A 63 -2.29 -19.61 -22.51
CA VAL A 63 -1.36 -18.69 -23.17
C VAL A 63 -2.16 -17.47 -23.70
N PRO A 64 -1.75 -16.24 -23.37
CA PRO A 64 -2.41 -15.04 -23.88
C PRO A 64 -2.32 -14.95 -25.41
N SER A 65 -3.37 -14.40 -26.04
CA SER A 65 -3.42 -14.21 -27.50
C SER A 65 -2.42 -13.15 -28.01
N LYS A 66 -1.99 -12.24 -27.13
CA LYS A 66 -1.07 -11.15 -27.45
C LYS A 66 0.20 -11.25 -26.60
N LYS A 67 1.35 -11.22 -27.27
CA LYS A 67 2.65 -11.34 -26.64
C LYS A 67 3.02 -10.07 -25.84
N THR A 68 3.62 -10.25 -24.67
CA THR A 68 4.23 -9.16 -23.89
C THR A 68 5.52 -9.66 -23.24
N ILE A 69 6.60 -8.89 -23.33
CA ILE A 69 7.93 -9.23 -22.82
C ILE A 69 8.41 -8.10 -21.93
N GLY A 70 8.87 -8.43 -20.73
CA GLY A 70 9.61 -7.52 -19.85
C GLY A 70 11.11 -7.75 -19.95
N TYR A 71 11.86 -6.69 -19.82
CA TYR A 71 13.32 -6.65 -19.75
C TYR A 71 13.73 -6.04 -18.43
N LEU A 72 14.58 -6.75 -17.66
CA LEU A 72 14.96 -6.38 -16.30
C LEU A 72 16.47 -6.23 -16.20
N THR A 73 16.88 -5.11 -15.67
CA THR A 73 18.26 -4.82 -15.32
C THR A 73 18.28 -3.78 -14.19
N TYR A 74 19.44 -3.40 -13.67
CA TYR A 74 19.55 -2.41 -12.60
C TYR A 74 20.87 -1.63 -12.70
N SER A 75 20.90 -0.47 -12.03
CA SER A 75 22.10 0.30 -11.78
C SER A 75 22.46 0.25 -10.29
N ASP A 76 23.40 1.08 -9.85
CA ASP A 76 23.69 1.27 -8.43
C ASP A 76 22.48 1.80 -7.66
N LYS A 77 21.65 2.62 -8.30
CA LYS A 77 20.60 3.44 -7.65
C LYS A 77 19.17 3.07 -7.96
N PHE A 78 18.91 2.31 -9.04
CA PHE A 78 17.55 2.01 -9.45
C PHE A 78 17.39 0.65 -10.15
N LEU A 79 16.19 0.12 -10.07
CA LEU A 79 15.70 -0.97 -10.91
C LEU A 79 15.15 -0.39 -12.21
N TYR A 80 15.56 -0.94 -13.35
CA TYR A 80 14.98 -0.66 -14.67
C TYR A 80 14.11 -1.83 -15.11
N VAL A 81 12.90 -1.50 -15.57
CA VAL A 81 11.97 -2.46 -16.19
C VAL A 81 11.46 -1.88 -17.50
N GLY A 82 11.82 -2.49 -18.62
CA GLY A 82 11.26 -2.18 -19.94
C GLY A 82 10.19 -3.21 -20.30
N ILE A 83 9.01 -2.80 -20.77
CA ILE A 83 7.96 -3.72 -21.21
C ILE A 83 7.59 -3.43 -22.64
N ARG A 84 7.74 -4.43 -23.51
CA ARG A 84 7.35 -4.42 -24.91
C ARG A 84 6.09 -5.27 -25.11
N ALA A 85 5.01 -4.66 -25.56
CA ALA A 85 3.72 -5.29 -25.76
C ALA A 85 3.31 -5.24 -27.23
N PHE A 86 3.01 -6.41 -27.79
CA PHE A 86 2.57 -6.55 -29.20
C PHE A 86 1.05 -6.48 -29.26
N ARG A 87 0.52 -5.46 -29.94
CA ARG A 87 -0.91 -5.17 -30.03
C ARG A 87 -1.25 -4.67 -31.45
N ASP A 88 -2.36 -5.14 -32.02
CA ASP A 88 -2.85 -4.63 -33.31
C ASP A 88 -3.57 -3.28 -33.12
N ASN A 89 -4.30 -3.16 -31.99
CA ASN A 89 -4.98 -1.94 -31.58
C ASN A 89 -4.53 -1.56 -30.19
N VAL A 90 -4.18 -0.30 -29.96
CA VAL A 90 -3.73 0.21 -28.67
C VAL A 90 -4.73 1.22 -28.16
N VAL A 91 -5.28 0.97 -26.97
CA VAL A 91 -6.16 1.89 -26.25
C VAL A 91 -5.39 2.54 -25.13
N ALA A 92 -5.04 3.81 -25.29
CA ALA A 92 -4.16 4.55 -24.38
C ALA A 92 -4.85 5.79 -23.81
N PRO A 93 -5.68 5.67 -22.76
CA PRO A 93 -6.28 6.84 -22.14
C PRO A 93 -5.19 7.71 -21.50
N VAL A 94 -5.26 9.02 -21.75
CA VAL A 94 -4.40 9.97 -21.04
C VAL A 94 -5.02 10.24 -19.69
N THR A 95 -4.31 9.86 -18.63
CA THR A 95 -4.77 10.03 -17.25
C THR A 95 -3.75 10.80 -16.42
N THR A 96 -4.21 11.39 -15.33
CA THR A 96 -3.31 11.87 -14.28
C THR A 96 -2.74 10.68 -13.50
N ARG A 97 -1.69 10.89 -12.71
CA ARG A 97 -1.14 9.90 -11.79
C ARG A 97 -2.25 9.32 -10.90
N ASP A 98 -2.21 8.02 -10.64
CA ASP A 98 -3.10 7.26 -9.74
C ASP A 98 -4.59 7.36 -10.07
N ASN A 99 -4.91 7.63 -11.32
CA ASN A 99 -6.29 7.69 -11.80
C ASN A 99 -6.78 6.31 -12.23
N SER A 100 -7.90 5.86 -11.64
CA SER A 100 -8.51 4.56 -11.95
C SER A 100 -8.93 4.39 -13.42
N ALA A 101 -9.07 5.47 -14.20
CA ALA A 101 -9.34 5.40 -15.63
C ALA A 101 -8.22 4.69 -16.43
N ILE A 102 -7.02 4.52 -15.86
CA ILE A 102 -5.95 3.72 -16.48
C ILE A 102 -6.39 2.28 -16.80
N TRP A 103 -7.32 1.72 -16.00
CA TRP A 103 -7.84 0.37 -16.18
C TRP A 103 -8.81 0.22 -17.38
N THR A 104 -9.19 1.29 -18.05
CA THR A 104 -10.11 1.23 -19.20
C THR A 104 -9.43 0.93 -20.53
N GLY A 105 -8.10 0.88 -20.57
CA GLY A 105 -7.31 0.66 -21.78
C GLY A 105 -6.18 -0.35 -21.59
N ASP A 106 -5.22 -0.29 -22.50
CA ASP A 106 -3.99 -1.06 -22.40
C ASP A 106 -3.12 -0.53 -21.27
N LEU A 107 -2.57 -1.46 -20.50
CA LEU A 107 -1.59 -1.16 -19.46
C LEU A 107 -0.62 -2.32 -19.29
N ALA A 108 0.55 -2.02 -18.77
CA ALA A 108 1.49 -3.02 -18.32
C ALA A 108 2.25 -2.53 -17.08
N GLY A 109 2.73 -3.47 -16.30
CA GLY A 109 3.46 -3.16 -15.09
C GLY A 109 3.99 -4.41 -14.41
N PHE A 110 4.34 -4.26 -13.16
CA PHE A 110 4.91 -5.34 -12.38
C PHE A 110 4.52 -5.24 -10.91
N ALA A 111 4.61 -6.37 -10.24
CA ALA A 111 4.44 -6.50 -8.80
C ALA A 111 5.75 -6.96 -8.18
N ILE A 112 6.12 -6.35 -7.05
CA ILE A 112 7.35 -6.67 -6.30
C ILE A 112 6.99 -6.95 -4.84
N ASP A 113 7.56 -8.02 -4.28
CA ASP A 113 7.69 -8.24 -2.86
C ASP A 113 9.18 -8.22 -2.49
N THR A 114 9.61 -7.10 -1.91
CA THR A 114 11.01 -6.83 -1.57
C THR A 114 11.49 -7.59 -0.34
N TYR A 115 10.58 -8.09 0.51
CA TYR A 115 10.89 -8.85 1.72
C TYR A 115 10.77 -10.36 1.53
N GLU A 116 10.18 -10.82 0.40
CA GLU A 116 9.88 -12.24 0.11
C GLU A 116 9.01 -12.88 1.20
N ASP A 117 8.04 -12.14 1.72
CA ASP A 117 7.25 -12.55 2.87
C ASP A 117 5.74 -12.46 2.66
N ALA A 118 5.33 -12.15 1.43
CA ALA A 118 3.94 -12.09 1.00
C ALA A 118 3.02 -11.22 1.90
N ARG A 119 3.57 -10.23 2.59
CA ARG A 119 2.79 -9.26 3.39
C ARG A 119 2.06 -8.26 2.53
N ASN A 120 2.75 -7.79 1.52
CA ASN A 120 2.20 -6.88 0.53
C ASN A 120 3.01 -6.96 -0.77
N HIS A 121 2.39 -6.55 -1.87
CA HIS A 121 3.10 -6.31 -3.12
C HIS A 121 3.00 -4.83 -3.46
N LEU A 122 4.13 -4.22 -3.75
CA LEU A 122 4.15 -2.96 -4.47
C LEU A 122 3.77 -3.25 -5.93
N ILE A 123 2.77 -2.54 -6.42
CA ILE A 123 2.30 -2.59 -7.81
C ILE A 123 2.69 -1.29 -8.49
N ILE A 124 3.41 -1.37 -9.59
CA ILE A 124 3.79 -0.24 -10.44
C ILE A 124 3.28 -0.50 -11.85
N ILE A 125 2.51 0.44 -12.36
CA ILE A 125 1.83 0.33 -13.65
C ILE A 125 2.05 1.61 -14.46
N SER A 126 2.04 1.47 -15.76
CA SER A 126 1.86 2.58 -16.69
C SER A 126 1.05 2.12 -17.90
N ASN A 127 0.55 3.06 -18.67
CA ASN A 127 -0.12 2.82 -19.95
C ASN A 127 0.73 3.30 -21.12
N PRO A 128 0.34 3.03 -22.39
CA PRO A 128 1.09 3.48 -23.55
C PRO A 128 1.28 5.01 -23.67
N SER A 129 0.48 5.81 -22.94
CA SER A 129 0.65 7.27 -22.84
C SER A 129 1.67 7.68 -21.76
N GLY A 130 2.22 6.72 -20.99
CA GLY A 130 3.18 6.97 -19.91
C GLY A 130 2.56 7.45 -18.61
N SER A 131 1.22 7.34 -18.44
CA SER A 131 0.53 7.73 -17.20
C SER A 131 0.90 6.77 -16.06
N PRO A 132 1.56 7.24 -14.98
CA PRO A 132 2.00 6.37 -13.90
C PRO A 132 0.85 6.06 -12.92
N PHE A 133 0.90 4.85 -12.35
CA PHE A 133 0.00 4.42 -11.30
C PHE A 133 0.74 3.49 -10.34
N ASP A 134 0.60 3.72 -9.04
CA ASP A 134 1.15 2.84 -8.02
C ASP A 134 0.12 2.48 -6.95
N ALA A 135 0.32 1.32 -6.35
CA ALA A 135 -0.53 0.80 -5.30
C ALA A 135 0.22 -0.21 -4.43
N ILE A 136 -0.28 -0.43 -3.23
CA ILE A 136 0.09 -1.61 -2.43
C ILE A 136 -1.09 -2.56 -2.42
N ARG A 137 -0.85 -3.79 -2.86
CA ARG A 137 -1.76 -4.91 -2.71
C ARG A 137 -1.48 -5.61 -1.38
N MET A 138 -2.48 -5.70 -0.54
CA MET A 138 -2.43 -6.37 0.77
C MET A 138 -3.22 -7.68 0.72
N PRO A 139 -3.04 -8.61 1.67
CA PRO A 139 -3.87 -9.80 1.78
C PRO A 139 -5.35 -9.41 1.85
N GLY A 140 -6.18 -10.07 1.05
CA GLY A 140 -7.63 -9.94 1.16
C GLY A 140 -8.13 -10.57 2.46
N ARG A 141 -9.19 -10.01 3.05
CA ARG A 141 -9.83 -10.54 4.24
C ARG A 141 -11.32 -10.76 3.98
N GLY A 142 -11.80 -11.93 4.38
CA GLY A 142 -13.21 -12.33 4.21
C GLY A 142 -13.58 -12.79 2.80
N PHE A 143 -14.83 -13.18 2.61
CA PHE A 143 -15.34 -13.79 1.38
C PHE A 143 -15.43 -12.82 0.19
N ASP A 144 -15.43 -11.49 0.42
CA ASP A 144 -15.63 -10.48 -0.62
C ASP A 144 -14.35 -9.76 -1.08
N SER A 145 -13.20 -10.10 -0.53
CA SER A 145 -11.97 -9.35 -0.79
C SER A 145 -10.95 -10.16 -1.58
N GLU A 146 -11.19 -10.34 -2.88
CA GLU A 146 -10.11 -10.81 -3.77
C GLU A 146 -8.89 -9.89 -3.73
N PHE A 147 -9.09 -8.58 -3.43
CA PHE A 147 -8.02 -7.60 -3.47
C PHE A 147 -8.24 -6.46 -2.47
N ASN A 148 -7.38 -6.37 -1.49
CA ASN A 148 -7.23 -5.15 -0.71
C ASN A 148 -6.11 -4.31 -1.35
N ILE A 149 -6.47 -3.32 -2.17
CA ILE A 149 -5.52 -2.45 -2.88
C ILE A 149 -5.60 -1.05 -2.28
N ASN A 150 -4.48 -0.59 -1.74
CA ASN A 150 -4.34 0.80 -1.29
C ASN A 150 -3.65 1.63 -2.40
N ILE A 151 -4.42 2.51 -3.04
CA ILE A 151 -3.97 3.44 -4.09
C ILE A 151 -3.51 4.80 -3.55
N ASN A 152 -3.55 5.01 -2.23
CA ASN A 152 -3.13 6.28 -1.63
C ASN A 152 -1.64 6.33 -1.29
N VAL A 153 -0.90 5.27 -1.60
CA VAL A 153 0.56 5.28 -1.55
C VAL A 153 1.09 6.12 -2.71
N ASN A 154 2.29 6.65 -2.55
CA ASN A 154 2.92 7.44 -3.60
C ASN A 154 4.43 7.20 -3.56
N TYR A 155 4.91 6.36 -4.48
CA TYR A 155 6.32 6.07 -4.69
C TYR A 155 6.86 6.94 -5.81
N ASP A 156 7.97 7.62 -5.59
CA ASP A 156 8.60 8.43 -6.61
C ASP A 156 9.35 7.55 -7.63
N PHE A 157 8.67 7.19 -8.71
CA PHE A 157 9.24 6.48 -9.84
C PHE A 157 8.93 7.22 -11.14
N SER A 158 9.72 6.97 -12.14
CA SER A 158 9.51 7.50 -13.49
C SER A 158 8.97 6.42 -14.41
N SER A 159 7.98 6.76 -15.23
CA SER A 159 7.53 5.92 -16.34
C SER A 159 7.37 6.74 -17.61
N LYS A 160 7.64 6.09 -18.75
CA LYS A 160 7.44 6.67 -20.08
C LYS A 160 6.88 5.61 -21.01
N GLY A 161 5.84 5.94 -21.72
CA GLY A 161 5.22 5.04 -22.70
C GLY A 161 5.30 5.60 -24.11
N ARG A 162 5.29 4.71 -25.10
CA ARG A 162 5.25 5.07 -26.52
C ARG A 162 4.53 4.03 -27.34
N ILE A 163 3.62 4.49 -28.20
CA ILE A 163 2.96 3.65 -29.20
C ILE A 163 3.91 3.47 -30.39
N THR A 164 4.03 2.22 -30.85
CA THR A 164 4.89 1.79 -31.95
C THR A 164 4.03 1.18 -33.06
N ASP A 165 4.64 0.81 -34.15
CA ASP A 165 3.98 0.13 -35.31
C ASP A 165 3.56 -1.32 -34.99
N TYR A 166 4.11 -1.94 -33.93
CA TYR A 166 3.77 -3.30 -33.49
C TYR A 166 2.97 -3.36 -32.18
N GLY A 167 2.67 -2.20 -31.57
CA GLY A 167 1.96 -2.11 -30.31
C GLY A 167 2.46 -0.96 -29.45
N TYR A 168 3.11 -1.23 -28.31
CA TYR A 168 3.65 -0.19 -27.46
C TYR A 168 4.84 -0.67 -26.60
N GLU A 169 5.60 0.30 -26.13
CA GLU A 169 6.67 0.11 -25.15
C GLU A 169 6.44 1.01 -23.95
N ILE A 170 6.86 0.54 -22.77
CA ILE A 170 6.87 1.29 -21.52
C ILE A 170 8.18 1.03 -20.79
N GLU A 171 8.80 2.12 -20.35
CA GLU A 171 9.99 2.09 -19.49
C GLU A 171 9.64 2.54 -18.09
N PHE A 172 10.29 1.92 -17.11
CA PHE A 172 10.18 2.27 -15.69
C PHE A 172 11.59 2.39 -15.10
N ILE A 173 11.81 3.46 -14.34
CA ILE A 173 12.96 3.63 -13.45
C ILE A 173 12.43 3.78 -12.03
N VAL A 174 12.80 2.84 -11.16
CA VAL A 174 12.37 2.82 -9.76
C VAL A 174 13.59 2.96 -8.85
N PRO A 175 13.80 4.14 -8.24
CA PRO A 175 14.93 4.36 -7.36
C PRO A 175 14.88 3.45 -6.13
N PHE A 176 16.01 2.85 -5.75
CA PHE A 176 16.10 2.05 -4.53
C PHE A 176 15.86 2.87 -3.26
N SER A 177 16.09 4.18 -3.31
CA SER A 177 15.76 5.09 -2.20
C SER A 177 14.28 5.08 -1.87
N GLU A 178 13.41 4.88 -2.84
CA GLU A 178 11.95 4.93 -2.68
C GLU A 178 11.35 3.59 -2.21
N LEU A 179 12.08 2.49 -2.36
CA LEU A 179 11.60 1.17 -2.02
C LEU A 179 11.98 0.75 -0.59
N PRO A 180 11.04 0.21 0.19
CA PRO A 180 11.37 -0.49 1.42
C PRO A 180 11.89 -1.90 1.09
N PHE A 181 13.04 -2.30 1.63
CA PHE A 181 13.60 -3.65 1.48
C PHE A 181 14.53 -3.99 2.65
N PRO A 182 14.88 -5.27 2.87
CA PRO A 182 15.79 -5.68 3.93
C PRO A 182 17.16 -5.00 3.81
N ASN A 183 17.76 -4.65 4.95
CA ASN A 183 19.09 -4.05 4.95
C ASN A 183 20.13 -5.02 4.36
N GLY A 184 21.01 -4.53 3.51
CA GLY A 184 22.05 -5.28 2.81
C GLY A 184 22.17 -4.89 1.34
N ASN A 185 23.38 -4.92 0.79
CA ASN A 185 23.66 -4.51 -0.59
C ASN A 185 23.22 -5.57 -1.60
N ASP A 186 23.17 -6.85 -1.18
CA ASP A 186 22.67 -7.94 -2.01
C ASP A 186 21.18 -8.14 -1.72
N GLN A 187 20.36 -8.08 -2.76
CA GLN A 187 18.92 -8.14 -2.67
C GLN A 187 18.35 -9.30 -3.47
N SER A 188 17.31 -9.90 -2.92
CA SER A 188 16.50 -10.92 -3.54
C SER A 188 15.04 -10.55 -3.34
N TRP A 189 14.27 -10.39 -4.43
CA TRP A 189 12.89 -9.94 -4.39
C TRP A 189 12.00 -10.85 -5.22
N LYS A 190 10.78 -11.13 -4.75
CA LYS A 190 9.76 -11.78 -5.58
C LYS A 190 9.22 -10.77 -6.59
N PHE A 191 8.95 -11.27 -7.80
CA PHE A 191 8.66 -10.41 -8.94
C PHE A 191 7.66 -11.06 -9.91
N LYS A 192 6.81 -10.23 -10.52
CA LYS A 192 5.89 -10.64 -11.58
C LYS A 192 5.65 -9.44 -12.51
N ILE A 193 5.72 -9.65 -13.83
CA ILE A 193 5.16 -8.69 -14.78
C ILE A 193 3.73 -9.09 -15.15
N PHE A 194 2.92 -8.10 -15.47
CA PHE A 194 1.55 -8.30 -15.94
C PHE A 194 1.12 -7.24 -16.95
N SER A 195 0.10 -7.56 -17.73
CA SER A 195 -0.52 -6.62 -18.65
C SER A 195 -2.03 -6.82 -18.70
N ALA A 196 -2.74 -5.75 -19.04
CA ALA A 196 -4.15 -5.81 -19.38
C ALA A 196 -4.38 -5.11 -20.73
N TYR A 197 -5.33 -5.64 -21.51
CA TYR A 197 -5.72 -5.09 -22.81
C TYR A 197 -7.15 -5.51 -23.15
N ASN A 198 -7.81 -4.75 -24.00
CA ASN A 198 -9.15 -5.10 -24.46
C ASN A 198 -9.09 -6.24 -25.49
N ASP A 199 -10.00 -7.20 -25.39
CA ASP A 199 -10.06 -8.31 -26.35
C ASP A 199 -10.54 -7.79 -27.72
N ASP A 200 -9.83 -8.14 -28.79
CA ASP A 200 -10.22 -7.77 -30.15
C ASP A 200 -11.46 -8.55 -30.64
N LYS A 201 -11.82 -9.65 -29.98
CA LYS A 201 -12.91 -10.55 -30.39
C LYS A 201 -14.22 -10.30 -29.67
N ASP A 202 -14.14 -9.90 -28.39
CA ASP A 202 -15.29 -9.67 -27.54
C ASP A 202 -15.26 -8.23 -26.98
N GLU A 203 -16.08 -7.36 -27.55
CA GLU A 203 -16.20 -5.98 -27.07
C GLU A 203 -16.56 -5.93 -25.57
N GLY A 204 -15.79 -5.15 -24.80
CA GLY A 204 -16.01 -4.94 -23.37
C GLY A 204 -15.35 -5.99 -22.47
N VAL A 205 -14.67 -6.99 -23.02
CA VAL A 205 -13.87 -7.95 -22.25
C VAL A 205 -12.44 -7.47 -22.16
N GLN A 206 -11.93 -7.31 -20.94
CA GLN A 206 -10.53 -7.04 -20.69
C GLN A 206 -9.78 -8.32 -20.39
N VAL A 207 -8.77 -8.61 -21.19
CA VAL A 207 -7.81 -9.69 -20.93
C VAL A 207 -6.78 -9.20 -19.92
N ARG A 208 -6.57 -9.99 -18.86
CA ARG A 208 -5.49 -9.77 -17.88
C ARG A 208 -4.59 -10.98 -17.89
N ALA A 209 -3.29 -10.74 -17.97
CA ALA A 209 -2.30 -11.81 -18.04
C ALA A 209 -1.04 -11.45 -17.26
N GLY A 210 -0.33 -12.47 -16.78
CA GLY A 210 0.87 -12.32 -15.99
C GLY A 210 1.95 -13.35 -16.32
N SER A 211 3.15 -13.12 -15.82
CA SER A 211 4.27 -14.03 -15.96
C SER A 211 4.21 -15.25 -15.01
N SER A 212 3.47 -15.13 -13.90
CA SER A 212 3.29 -16.19 -12.91
C SER A 212 1.93 -16.87 -13.05
N LYS A 213 1.85 -18.15 -12.74
CA LYS A 213 0.59 -18.89 -12.69
C LYS A 213 -0.32 -18.36 -11.59
N SER A 214 -1.61 -18.27 -11.89
CA SER A 214 -2.64 -17.99 -10.90
C SER A 214 -3.15 -19.31 -10.29
N ASN A 215 -3.51 -19.27 -9.01
CA ASN A 215 -4.20 -20.36 -8.32
C ASN A 215 -5.36 -19.76 -7.51
N ARG A 216 -6.60 -20.02 -7.95
CA ARG A 216 -7.81 -19.47 -7.31
C ARG A 216 -8.06 -20.06 -5.93
N ASP A 217 -7.55 -21.28 -5.70
CA ASP A 217 -7.75 -22.02 -4.43
C ASP A 217 -6.60 -21.79 -3.44
N ALA A 218 -5.61 -20.95 -3.80
CA ALA A 218 -4.48 -20.69 -2.91
C ALA A 218 -4.93 -19.89 -1.68
N SER A 219 -4.57 -20.37 -0.49
CA SER A 219 -4.80 -19.68 0.79
C SER A 219 -4.01 -18.37 0.90
N CYS A 220 -2.93 -18.25 0.13
CA CYS A 220 -2.09 -17.07 0.05
C CYS A 220 -1.98 -16.58 -1.39
N GLN A 221 -2.79 -15.62 -1.79
CA GLN A 221 -2.75 -15.05 -3.14
C GLN A 221 -1.48 -14.21 -3.40
N LEU A 222 -0.91 -13.61 -2.35
CA LEU A 222 0.34 -12.86 -2.45
C LEU A 222 1.58 -13.77 -2.57
N CYS A 223 1.46 -15.07 -2.27
CA CYS A 223 2.54 -16.03 -2.44
C CYS A 223 2.75 -16.48 -3.89
N LEU A 224 1.91 -16.02 -4.83
CA LEU A 224 1.90 -16.46 -6.23
C LEU A 224 2.84 -15.66 -7.15
N LEU A 225 3.95 -15.14 -6.63
CA LEU A 225 5.03 -14.55 -7.41
C LEU A 225 6.10 -15.61 -7.66
N ASP A 226 6.09 -16.23 -8.85
CA ASP A 226 6.94 -17.40 -9.18
C ASP A 226 8.38 -17.03 -9.56
N HIS A 227 8.66 -15.75 -9.78
CA HIS A 227 9.99 -15.28 -10.16
C HIS A 227 10.68 -14.62 -8.99
N THR A 228 11.98 -14.87 -8.87
CA THR A 228 12.86 -14.18 -7.93
C THR A 228 13.92 -13.43 -8.72
N ILE A 229 14.00 -12.11 -8.55
CA ILE A 229 15.08 -11.29 -9.11
C ILE A 229 16.17 -11.12 -8.05
N VAL A 230 17.43 -11.29 -8.46
CA VAL A 230 18.60 -11.14 -7.60
C VAL A 230 19.46 -10.02 -8.14
N MET A 231 19.81 -9.07 -7.28
CA MET A 231 20.67 -7.93 -7.54
C MET A 231 21.77 -7.89 -6.49
N ASN A 232 23.01 -7.71 -6.91
CA ASN A 232 24.15 -7.68 -6.02
C ASN A 232 24.75 -6.29 -5.98
N ASP A 233 25.27 -5.89 -4.81
CA ASP A 233 26.03 -4.67 -4.62
C ASP A 233 25.26 -3.40 -5.08
N ILE A 234 24.00 -3.27 -4.63
CA ILE A 234 23.23 -2.04 -4.82
C ILE A 234 23.66 -0.97 -3.80
N GLU A 235 23.60 0.30 -4.17
CA GLU A 235 23.91 1.39 -3.27
C GLU A 235 22.71 1.69 -2.35
N ILE A 236 22.95 1.69 -1.03
CA ILE A 236 21.94 2.05 -0.04
C ILE A 236 22.22 3.44 0.49
N GLU A 237 21.47 4.41 0.02
CA GLU A 237 21.54 5.78 0.52
C GLU A 237 20.74 5.91 1.83
N LYS A 238 21.31 6.66 2.79
CA LYS A 238 20.56 7.10 3.97
C LYS A 238 19.79 8.36 3.61
N LYS A 239 18.52 8.38 3.89
CA LYS A 239 17.65 9.51 3.57
C LYS A 239 17.37 10.32 4.84
N LEU A 240 17.58 11.62 4.76
CA LEU A 240 17.19 12.58 5.80
C LEU A 240 16.48 13.74 5.12
N ASP A 241 15.18 13.80 5.32
CA ASP A 241 14.32 14.83 4.75
C ASP A 241 13.87 15.80 5.84
N PHE A 242 13.93 17.08 5.55
CA PHE A 242 13.30 18.15 6.32
C PHE A 242 12.27 18.86 5.46
N LEU A 243 11.06 18.95 5.98
CA LEU A 243 9.90 19.52 5.30
C LEU A 243 9.34 20.70 6.11
N PRO A 244 10.03 21.87 6.10
CA PRO A 244 9.47 23.08 6.69
C PRO A 244 8.32 23.60 5.83
N TYR A 245 7.29 24.15 6.45
CA TYR A 245 6.22 24.81 5.74
C TYR A 245 5.75 26.07 6.46
N VAL A 246 5.18 26.98 5.69
CA VAL A 246 4.44 28.17 6.14
C VAL A 246 3.18 28.27 5.31
N SER A 247 2.04 28.38 5.96
CA SER A 247 0.76 28.59 5.28
C SER A 247 0.00 29.77 5.91
N SER A 248 -0.86 30.37 5.12
CA SER A 248 -1.77 31.43 5.62
C SER A 248 -3.19 31.09 5.22
N ASN A 249 -4.08 31.10 6.16
CA ASN A 249 -5.50 30.86 5.96
C ASN A 249 -6.31 32.15 6.25
N VAL A 250 -7.32 32.42 5.42
CA VAL A 250 -8.25 33.51 5.60
C VAL A 250 -9.65 32.95 5.53
N SER A 251 -10.37 32.99 6.64
CA SER A 251 -11.78 32.61 6.70
C SER A 251 -12.67 33.81 6.38
N GLY A 252 -13.82 33.55 5.80
CA GLY A 252 -14.80 34.60 5.56
C GLY A 252 -16.22 34.08 5.75
N VAL A 253 -17.03 34.86 6.47
CA VAL A 253 -18.43 34.54 6.75
C VAL A 253 -19.34 35.49 6.01
N ARG A 254 -20.46 35.01 5.53
CA ARG A 254 -21.53 35.79 4.91
C ARG A 254 -22.81 35.61 5.74
N ASP A 255 -23.27 36.70 6.37
CA ASP A 255 -24.45 36.66 7.24
C ASP A 255 -25.74 36.41 6.46
N LYS A 256 -25.84 36.97 5.25
CA LYS A 256 -26.98 36.79 4.35
C LYS A 256 -26.49 36.51 2.93
N TYR A 257 -27.28 35.82 2.14
CA TYR A 257 -26.93 35.40 0.77
C TYR A 257 -26.44 36.53 -0.13
N TYR A 258 -26.98 37.76 0.04
CA TYR A 258 -26.64 38.95 -0.76
C TYR A 258 -25.59 39.85 -0.11
N ASP A 259 -25.14 39.57 1.10
CA ASP A 259 -24.15 40.37 1.79
C ASP A 259 -22.75 40.13 1.24
N ARG A 260 -21.85 41.06 1.46
CA ARG A 260 -20.42 40.87 1.20
C ARG A 260 -19.85 39.85 2.20
N VAL A 261 -18.86 39.09 1.75
CA VAL A 261 -18.10 38.22 2.64
C VAL A 261 -17.25 39.08 3.57
N ASN A 262 -17.43 38.90 4.86
CA ASN A 262 -16.57 39.49 5.88
C ASN A 262 -15.41 38.52 6.12
N TYR A 263 -14.20 38.97 5.82
CA TYR A 263 -12.99 38.16 6.01
C TYR A 263 -12.38 38.44 7.38
N ASP A 264 -11.97 37.36 8.05
CA ASP A 264 -11.20 37.43 9.27
C ASP A 264 -9.75 37.88 8.98
N THR A 265 -9.01 38.18 10.03
CA THR A 265 -7.57 38.42 9.89
C THR A 265 -6.85 37.13 9.45
N PRO A 266 -5.90 37.22 8.50
CA PRO A 266 -5.12 36.05 8.10
C PRO A 266 -4.44 35.38 9.29
N GLU A 267 -4.64 34.06 9.41
CA GLU A 267 -3.92 33.23 10.36
C GLU A 267 -2.67 32.66 9.68
N LEU A 268 -1.53 32.84 10.34
CA LEU A 268 -0.26 32.31 9.86
C LEU A 268 0.08 31.02 10.60
N ASN A 269 0.19 29.91 9.87
CA ASN A 269 0.59 28.63 10.38
C ASN A 269 2.00 28.27 9.88
N TYR A 270 2.79 27.68 10.74
CA TYR A 270 4.13 27.20 10.43
C TYR A 270 4.40 25.89 11.15
N GLY A 271 5.17 25.03 10.53
CA GLY A 271 5.55 23.77 11.12
C GLY A 271 6.72 23.14 10.38
N ILE A 272 7.09 21.98 10.85
CA ILE A 272 8.20 21.23 10.28
C ILE A 272 7.93 19.72 10.38
N GLY A 273 8.18 19.02 9.29
CA GLY A 273 8.29 17.56 9.26
C GLY A 273 9.74 17.12 9.10
N PHE A 274 10.07 15.96 9.61
CA PHE A 274 11.31 15.28 9.31
C PHE A 274 11.08 13.79 9.12
N ASN A 275 11.88 13.20 8.24
CA ASN A 275 11.97 11.76 8.05
C ASN A 275 13.45 11.37 8.02
N TYR A 276 13.84 10.47 8.89
CA TYR A 276 15.20 9.98 8.98
C TYR A 276 15.22 8.45 8.85
N GLU A 277 15.75 7.98 7.73
CA GLU A 277 16.03 6.56 7.51
C GLU A 277 17.42 6.22 8.04
N LEU A 278 17.47 5.64 9.26
CA LEU A 278 18.72 5.19 9.84
C LEU A 278 19.35 4.06 9.02
N ASN A 279 18.51 3.20 8.49
CA ASN A 279 18.80 2.16 7.51
C ASN A 279 17.50 1.74 6.83
N LYS A 280 17.55 0.86 5.84
CA LYS A 280 16.35 0.42 5.10
C LYS A 280 15.27 -0.26 5.94
N ASN A 281 15.63 -0.78 7.12
CA ASN A 281 14.66 -1.39 8.02
C ASN A 281 14.07 -0.40 9.04
N LEU A 282 14.80 0.64 9.42
CA LEU A 282 14.46 1.52 10.53
C LEU A 282 14.35 2.97 10.08
N SER A 283 13.15 3.52 10.19
CA SER A 283 12.88 4.93 9.99
C SER A 283 12.26 5.57 11.22
N VAL A 284 12.59 6.85 11.42
CA VAL A 284 12.00 7.72 12.44
C VAL A 284 11.45 8.95 11.74
N GLU A 285 10.17 9.19 11.93
CA GLU A 285 9.48 10.34 11.38
C GLU A 285 8.92 11.19 12.50
N GLY A 286 8.87 12.49 12.30
CA GLY A 286 8.25 13.40 13.25
C GLY A 286 7.71 14.63 12.56
N THR A 287 6.71 15.24 13.19
CA THR A 287 6.13 16.47 12.70
C THR A 287 5.65 17.35 13.85
N ILE A 288 5.82 18.66 13.70
CA ILE A 288 5.35 19.69 14.60
C ILE A 288 4.42 20.60 13.81
N ASN A 289 3.21 20.80 14.30
CA ASN A 289 2.13 21.55 13.65
C ASN A 289 1.96 21.19 12.17
N PRO A 290 1.71 19.89 11.81
CA PRO A 290 1.62 19.50 10.42
C PRO A 290 0.48 20.24 9.71
N ASP A 291 0.76 20.73 8.49
CA ASP A 291 -0.26 21.28 7.61
C ASP A 291 -0.75 20.20 6.63
N PHE A 292 -2.00 19.82 6.78
CA PHE A 292 -2.66 18.87 5.90
C PHE A 292 -3.59 19.55 4.87
N SER A 293 -3.52 20.87 4.72
CA SER A 293 -4.36 21.64 3.79
C SER A 293 -4.15 21.29 2.32
N GLN A 294 -2.97 20.75 1.97
CA GLN A 294 -2.65 20.29 0.62
C GLN A 294 -3.21 18.89 0.29
N VAL A 295 -3.70 18.18 1.30
CA VAL A 295 -4.34 16.87 1.08
C VAL A 295 -5.67 17.09 0.40
N GLU A 296 -5.94 16.34 -0.68
CA GLU A 296 -7.22 16.40 -1.36
C GLU A 296 -8.39 16.26 -0.39
N SER A 297 -9.38 17.14 -0.54
CA SER A 297 -10.61 17.05 0.26
C SER A 297 -11.29 15.70 0.02
N ASP A 298 -11.88 15.16 1.07
CA ASP A 298 -12.64 13.93 0.95
C ASP A 298 -13.86 14.12 0.05
N ALA A 299 -14.20 13.09 -0.72
CA ALA A 299 -15.46 13.06 -1.43
C ALA A 299 -16.63 13.18 -0.43
N THR A 300 -17.59 14.02 -0.74
CA THR A 300 -18.77 14.20 0.09
C THR A 300 -19.52 12.86 0.21
N LYS A 301 -19.56 12.31 1.41
CA LYS A 301 -20.41 11.17 1.73
C LYS A 301 -21.72 11.70 2.31
N ILE A 302 -22.84 11.22 1.76
CA ILE A 302 -24.16 11.59 2.27
C ILE A 302 -24.42 10.76 3.52
N ASP A 303 -24.50 11.41 4.68
CA ASP A 303 -24.91 10.79 5.93
C ASP A 303 -26.44 10.88 6.03
N ILE A 304 -27.12 9.80 5.72
CA ILE A 304 -28.57 9.69 5.87
C ILE A 304 -28.83 8.66 6.96
N ASN A 305 -29.09 9.12 8.18
CA ASN A 305 -29.51 8.29 9.32
C ASN A 305 -28.61 7.06 9.56
N SER A 306 -27.28 7.23 9.42
CA SER A 306 -26.33 6.16 9.68
C SER A 306 -26.03 6.09 11.18
N VAL A 307 -26.29 4.91 11.77
CA VAL A 307 -25.84 4.57 13.14
C VAL A 307 -24.34 4.25 13.23
N THR A 308 -23.68 4.15 12.08
CA THR A 308 -22.24 3.89 11.97
C THR A 308 -21.49 5.15 11.60
N ALA A 309 -20.32 5.35 12.21
CA ALA A 309 -19.43 6.45 11.88
C ALA A 309 -19.00 6.42 10.41
N LEU A 310 -18.98 7.59 9.76
CA LEU A 310 -18.37 7.72 8.44
C LEU A 310 -16.88 7.45 8.53
N ASN A 311 -16.41 6.49 7.76
CA ASN A 311 -14.99 6.17 7.66
C ASN A 311 -14.44 6.75 6.36
N TYR A 312 -13.49 7.68 6.47
CA TYR A 312 -12.77 8.26 5.34
C TYR A 312 -11.40 7.61 5.20
N PRO A 313 -10.93 7.30 3.98
CA PRO A 313 -9.60 6.78 3.77
C PRO A 313 -8.55 7.79 4.24
N GLU A 314 -7.44 7.30 4.79
CA GLU A 314 -6.31 8.16 5.13
C GLU A 314 -5.63 8.65 3.85
N LYS A 315 -5.33 9.93 3.77
CA LYS A 315 -4.64 10.59 2.66
C LYS A 315 -3.41 11.39 3.10
N ARG A 316 -3.25 11.59 4.40
CA ARG A 316 -2.13 12.38 4.95
C ARG A 316 -0.85 11.56 4.91
N PRO A 317 0.20 12.02 4.20
CA PRO A 317 1.41 11.22 3.93
C PRO A 317 2.08 10.69 5.21
N PHE A 318 2.12 11.49 6.27
CA PHE A 318 2.68 11.06 7.56
C PHE A 318 1.99 9.81 8.12
N PHE A 319 0.67 9.66 7.98
CA PHE A 319 -0.08 8.53 8.52
C PHE A 319 -0.15 7.34 7.57
N LEU A 320 0.09 7.52 6.26
CA LEU A 320 0.03 6.45 5.27
C LEU A 320 1.18 5.46 5.41
N ARG A 321 2.39 5.94 5.66
CA ARG A 321 3.57 5.07 5.76
C ARG A 321 3.46 4.14 6.96
N GLY A 322 3.50 2.83 6.72
CA GLY A 322 3.42 1.79 7.74
C GLY A 322 2.01 1.47 8.23
N ILE A 323 0.95 2.10 7.69
CA ILE A 323 -0.44 1.84 8.08
C ILE A 323 -0.87 0.39 7.79
N ASP A 324 -0.25 -0.25 6.83
CA ASP A 324 -0.44 -1.67 6.49
C ASP A 324 -0.07 -2.63 7.64
N ALA A 325 0.65 -2.16 8.68
CA ALA A 325 0.81 -2.90 9.93
C ALA A 325 -0.50 -3.04 10.72
N MET A 326 -1.46 -2.15 10.49
CA MET A 326 -2.76 -2.08 11.17
C MET A 326 -3.88 -2.81 10.41
N ASP A 327 -3.50 -3.74 9.54
CA ASP A 327 -4.45 -4.54 8.78
C ASP A 327 -5.09 -5.62 9.69
N TYR A 328 -6.36 -5.40 10.06
CA TYR A 328 -7.20 -6.26 10.87
C TYR A 328 -8.55 -6.49 10.19
N SER A 329 -9.23 -7.59 10.50
CA SER A 329 -10.59 -7.86 10.01
C SER A 329 -11.61 -6.85 10.54
N THR A 330 -11.34 -6.31 11.73
CA THR A 330 -12.13 -5.26 12.37
C THR A 330 -11.35 -3.96 12.37
N ASN A 331 -12.03 -2.84 12.09
CA ASN A 331 -11.40 -1.52 12.09
C ASN A 331 -11.08 -1.07 13.53
N VAL A 332 -9.93 -1.50 14.06
CA VAL A 332 -9.46 -1.21 15.42
C VAL A 332 -8.57 0.03 15.52
N PHE A 333 -8.11 0.53 14.38
CA PHE A 333 -7.29 1.73 14.28
C PHE A 333 -7.79 2.63 13.16
N TYR A 334 -8.09 3.87 13.51
CA TYR A 334 -8.52 4.90 12.58
C TYR A 334 -7.63 6.14 12.75
N SER A 335 -6.68 6.32 11.84
CA SER A 335 -5.67 7.40 11.92
C SER A 335 -6.27 8.81 11.91
N ARG A 336 -7.42 9.00 11.25
CA ARG A 336 -8.12 10.29 11.23
C ARG A 336 -8.79 10.66 12.56
N SER A 337 -8.80 9.76 13.54
CA SER A 337 -9.14 10.13 14.91
C SER A 337 -8.08 11.05 15.54
N ILE A 338 -6.85 11.08 15.01
CA ILE A 338 -5.85 12.10 15.27
C ILE A 338 -6.11 13.22 14.24
N ASN A 339 -6.76 14.30 14.70
CA ASN A 339 -7.33 15.30 13.82
C ASN A 339 -6.40 16.49 13.56
N ASN A 340 -5.99 17.16 14.64
CA ASN A 340 -5.18 18.37 14.59
C ASN A 340 -3.95 18.23 15.52
N PRO A 341 -2.98 17.37 15.17
CA PRO A 341 -1.86 17.12 16.05
C PRO A 341 -0.90 18.33 16.06
N SER A 342 -0.61 18.87 17.25
CA SER A 342 0.50 19.81 17.42
C SER A 342 1.86 19.13 17.34
N PHE A 343 1.90 17.83 17.68
CA PHE A 343 3.09 16.99 17.57
C PHE A 343 2.69 15.56 17.22
N ALA A 344 3.42 14.95 16.30
CA ALA A 344 3.35 13.51 16.09
C ALA A 344 4.73 12.94 15.77
N SER A 345 5.00 11.72 16.25
CA SER A 345 6.21 10.99 15.96
C SER A 345 5.90 9.53 15.66
N LYS A 346 6.70 8.94 14.78
CA LYS A 346 6.50 7.57 14.33
C LYS A 346 7.84 6.86 14.18
N ILE A 347 7.90 5.61 14.61
CA ILE A 347 9.04 4.72 14.41
C ILE A 347 8.52 3.49 13.66
N ILE A 348 9.15 3.17 12.55
CA ILE A 348 8.88 1.96 11.79
C ILE A 348 10.17 1.18 11.70
N ASN A 349 10.15 -0.05 12.21
CA ASN A 349 11.21 -1.03 11.98
C ASN A 349 10.62 -2.24 11.26
N GLN A 350 11.04 -2.46 10.03
CA GLN A 350 10.52 -3.52 9.17
C GLN A 350 11.66 -4.43 8.72
N GLY A 351 11.71 -5.63 9.28
CA GLY A 351 12.65 -6.66 8.91
C GLY A 351 11.95 -7.92 8.37
N ARG A 352 12.72 -8.89 7.86
CA ARG A 352 12.15 -10.16 7.34
C ARG A 352 11.43 -10.98 8.42
N LYS A 353 11.89 -10.93 9.67
CA LYS A 353 11.33 -11.73 10.78
C LYS A 353 10.39 -10.99 11.70
N SER A 354 10.44 -9.67 11.71
CA SER A 354 9.62 -8.88 12.62
C SER A 354 9.37 -7.48 12.09
N ARG A 355 8.27 -6.90 12.56
CA ARG A 355 7.88 -5.53 12.28
C ARG A 355 7.48 -4.86 13.58
N LEU A 356 7.92 -3.63 13.76
CA LEU A 356 7.50 -2.75 14.85
C LEU A 356 6.98 -1.44 14.25
N TYR A 357 5.82 -1.02 14.67
CA TYR A 357 5.25 0.29 14.39
C TYR A 357 4.92 0.96 15.73
N VAL A 358 5.42 2.16 15.93
CA VAL A 358 5.11 3.00 17.09
C VAL A 358 4.67 4.35 16.58
N LEU A 359 3.54 4.84 17.04
CA LEU A 359 3.02 6.18 16.76
C LEU A 359 2.65 6.85 18.06
N SER A 360 3.12 8.08 18.27
CA SER A 360 2.71 8.93 19.39
C SER A 360 2.29 10.28 18.87
N SER A 361 1.20 10.85 19.39
CA SER A 361 0.70 12.15 18.96
C SER A 361 0.06 12.93 20.10
N ILE A 362 0.19 14.24 20.05
CA ILE A 362 -0.55 15.20 20.87
C ILE A 362 -1.51 15.91 19.94
N ASP A 363 -2.81 15.74 20.15
CA ASP A 363 -3.88 16.32 19.37
C ASP A 363 -4.49 17.49 20.14
N GLU A 364 -4.60 18.64 19.51
CA GLU A 364 -5.16 19.86 20.14
C GLU A 364 -6.69 19.82 20.17
N GLU A 365 -7.29 19.15 19.17
CA GLU A 365 -8.73 19.05 19.00
C GLU A 365 -9.13 17.61 18.73
N THR A 366 -9.61 16.93 19.75
CA THR A 366 -9.99 15.52 19.67
C THR A 366 -11.39 15.36 19.10
N PRO A 367 -11.58 14.69 17.95
CA PRO A 367 -12.91 14.36 17.48
C PRO A 367 -13.52 13.25 18.34
N TYR A 368 -14.77 13.44 18.75
CA TYR A 368 -15.58 12.45 19.44
C TYR A 368 -16.75 12.04 18.57
N LEU A 369 -17.05 10.76 18.59
CA LEU A 369 -18.26 10.21 18.03
C LEU A 369 -19.06 9.56 19.16
N VAL A 370 -20.26 10.07 19.38
CA VAL A 370 -21.14 9.55 20.42
C VAL A 370 -22.30 8.83 19.72
N PRO A 371 -22.29 7.48 19.75
CA PRO A 371 -23.39 6.71 19.18
C PRO A 371 -24.62 6.79 20.10
N THR A 372 -25.78 7.03 19.52
CA THR A 372 -27.07 6.92 20.18
C THR A 372 -27.89 5.77 19.57
N GLN A 373 -29.10 5.57 20.04
CA GLN A 373 -29.95 4.48 19.54
C GLN A 373 -30.31 4.61 18.05
N PHE A 374 -30.39 5.81 17.52
CA PHE A 374 -30.91 6.08 16.16
C PHE A 374 -29.93 6.86 15.28
N GLU A 375 -28.93 7.52 15.85
CA GLU A 375 -28.01 8.40 15.14
C GLU A 375 -26.67 8.49 15.90
N SER A 376 -25.66 9.06 15.25
CA SER A 376 -24.37 9.37 15.87
C SER A 376 -24.14 10.86 15.85
N PHE A 377 -23.70 11.42 16.98
CA PHE A 377 -23.30 12.83 17.07
C PHE A 377 -21.78 12.92 17.03
N SER A 378 -21.28 13.88 16.26
CA SER A 378 -19.87 14.24 16.26
C SER A 378 -19.66 15.51 17.07
N GLY A 379 -18.58 15.57 17.82
CA GLY A 379 -18.16 16.75 18.56
C GLY A 379 -16.63 16.84 18.60
N VAL A 380 -16.16 18.01 18.98
CA VAL A 380 -14.73 18.27 19.15
C VAL A 380 -14.48 18.57 20.61
N GLY A 381 -13.60 17.78 21.24
CA GLY A 381 -13.16 17.98 22.62
C GLY A 381 -11.84 18.74 22.73
N GLY A 382 -11.25 18.69 23.92
CA GLY A 382 -9.95 19.27 24.20
C GLY A 382 -8.77 18.42 23.71
N LYS A 383 -7.63 18.65 24.31
CA LYS A 383 -6.38 17.94 23.97
C LYS A 383 -6.43 16.46 24.30
N SER A 384 -5.72 15.69 23.52
CA SER A 384 -5.46 14.29 23.85
C SER A 384 -4.04 13.87 23.49
N PHE A 385 -3.56 12.83 24.18
CA PHE A 385 -2.29 12.18 23.93
C PHE A 385 -2.53 10.73 23.55
N SER A 386 -2.11 10.35 22.34
CA SER A 386 -2.31 9.01 21.80
C SER A 386 -0.99 8.30 21.61
N ASN A 387 -0.96 6.99 21.94
CA ASN A 387 0.15 6.11 21.64
C ASN A 387 -0.37 4.81 21.06
N ILE A 388 0.27 4.35 20.00
CA ILE A 388 -0.03 3.09 19.34
C ILE A 388 1.28 2.32 19.17
N ILE A 389 1.29 1.08 19.60
CA ILE A 389 2.43 0.16 19.46
C ILE A 389 1.90 -1.11 18.81
N ARG A 390 2.43 -1.44 17.67
CA ARG A 390 2.16 -2.67 16.95
C ARG A 390 3.43 -3.45 16.74
N TYR A 391 3.46 -4.70 17.19
CA TYR A 391 4.55 -5.63 16.93
C TYR A 391 4.01 -6.86 16.21
N GLN A 392 4.71 -7.30 15.19
CA GLN A 392 4.42 -8.54 14.46
C GLN A 392 5.69 -9.37 14.36
N ASN A 393 5.55 -10.68 14.51
CA ASN A 393 6.61 -11.64 14.27
C ASN A 393 6.17 -12.61 13.17
N PHE A 394 7.01 -12.81 12.19
CA PHE A 394 6.77 -13.66 11.03
C PHE A 394 7.49 -14.99 11.23
N ILE A 395 6.71 -16.08 11.33
CA ILE A 395 7.20 -17.43 11.51
C ILE A 395 7.78 -17.93 10.18
N ASN A 396 7.07 -17.63 9.10
CA ASN A 396 7.47 -17.86 7.71
C ASN A 396 6.76 -16.81 6.83
N SER A 397 6.85 -16.91 5.49
CA SER A 397 6.20 -16.00 4.55
C SER A 397 4.68 -15.91 4.73
N ASN A 398 4.04 -16.93 5.26
CA ASN A 398 2.58 -17.07 5.28
C ASN A 398 1.99 -17.13 6.69
N SER A 399 2.83 -17.16 7.73
CA SER A 399 2.35 -17.31 9.11
C SER A 399 2.99 -16.27 10.01
N ARG A 400 2.15 -15.61 10.81
CA ARG A 400 2.57 -14.54 11.72
C ARG A 400 1.75 -14.54 13.01
N PHE A 401 2.28 -13.95 14.03
CA PHE A 401 1.53 -13.50 15.18
C PHE A 401 1.87 -12.05 15.52
N GLY A 402 0.97 -11.37 16.22
CA GLY A 402 1.16 -9.98 16.54
C GLY A 402 0.50 -9.55 17.83
N VAL A 403 0.92 -8.39 18.30
CA VAL A 403 0.34 -7.69 19.45
C VAL A 403 0.11 -6.23 19.11
N LEU A 404 -0.99 -5.67 19.59
CA LEU A 404 -1.36 -4.28 19.51
C LEU A 404 -1.60 -3.72 20.88
N ALA A 405 -1.03 -2.56 21.18
CA ALA A 405 -1.41 -1.74 22.32
C ALA A 405 -1.70 -0.33 21.81
N SER A 406 -2.88 0.16 22.08
CA SER A 406 -3.28 1.54 21.77
C SER A 406 -3.87 2.18 22.99
N ASN A 407 -3.42 3.39 23.32
CA ASN A 407 -4.01 4.17 24.39
C ASN A 407 -4.19 5.62 23.95
N ARG A 408 -5.22 6.25 24.50
CA ARG A 408 -5.51 7.66 24.35
C ARG A 408 -5.92 8.24 25.67
N PHE A 409 -5.23 9.27 26.09
CA PHE A 409 -5.55 10.02 27.31
C PHE A 409 -6.13 11.36 26.89
N TYR A 410 -7.26 11.73 27.48
CA TYR A 410 -7.98 12.97 27.21
C TYR A 410 -7.85 13.91 28.39
N GLU A 411 -8.13 15.17 28.20
CA GLU A 411 -8.33 16.11 29.32
C GLU A 411 -9.44 15.61 30.25
N GLY A 412 -9.28 15.83 31.56
CA GLY A 412 -10.31 15.50 32.55
C GLY A 412 -10.37 14.01 32.96
N ASP A 413 -9.23 13.33 33.04
CA ASP A 413 -9.11 11.93 33.52
C ASP A 413 -9.80 10.87 32.66
N ALA A 414 -10.20 11.20 31.44
CA ALA A 414 -10.76 10.24 30.49
C ALA A 414 -9.66 9.48 29.74
N TYR A 415 -9.95 8.26 29.38
CA TYR A 415 -8.99 7.45 28.63
C TYR A 415 -9.68 6.38 27.78
N GLY A 416 -9.01 5.96 26.71
CA GLY A 416 -9.33 4.77 25.92
C GLY A 416 -8.09 3.90 25.81
N ASN A 417 -8.20 2.63 26.19
CA ASN A 417 -7.16 1.63 26.05
C ASN A 417 -7.67 0.46 25.26
N LEU A 418 -6.85 -0.02 24.32
CA LEU A 418 -7.08 -1.23 23.55
C LEU A 418 -5.82 -2.08 23.58
N PHE A 419 -5.98 -3.34 23.92
CA PHE A 419 -4.94 -4.34 23.78
C PHE A 419 -5.45 -5.46 22.85
N GLY A 420 -4.62 -5.87 21.90
CA GLY A 420 -4.95 -6.89 20.92
C GLY A 420 -3.84 -7.92 20.77
N ILE A 421 -4.23 -9.14 20.49
CA ILE A 421 -3.36 -10.19 19.97
C ILE A 421 -3.99 -10.77 18.70
N ASP A 422 -3.17 -11.09 17.74
CA ASP A 422 -3.62 -11.67 16.46
C ASP A 422 -2.64 -12.73 15.96
N GLY A 423 -3.13 -13.59 15.08
CA GLY A 423 -2.32 -14.59 14.41
C GLY A 423 -2.95 -15.05 13.12
N LEU A 424 -2.11 -15.25 12.12
CA LEU A 424 -2.44 -15.92 10.86
C LEU A 424 -1.48 -17.10 10.70
N PHE A 425 -2.03 -18.30 10.56
CA PHE A 425 -1.26 -19.53 10.46
C PHE A 425 -1.71 -20.30 9.22
N ASN A 426 -0.83 -20.46 8.25
CA ASN A 426 -1.08 -21.26 7.06
C ASN A 426 -0.48 -22.65 7.26
N PHE A 427 -1.34 -23.66 7.22
CA PHE A 427 -0.96 -25.06 7.41
C PHE A 427 -0.71 -25.80 6.10
N SER A 428 -1.32 -25.31 5.01
CA SER A 428 -1.16 -25.82 3.65
C SER A 428 -1.59 -24.76 2.64
N ASP A 429 -1.46 -25.07 1.35
CA ASP A 429 -1.84 -24.16 0.25
C ASP A 429 -3.34 -23.78 0.26
N ILE A 430 -4.18 -24.56 0.94
CA ILE A 430 -5.65 -24.36 0.97
C ILE A 430 -6.22 -24.16 2.38
N TRP A 431 -5.41 -24.35 3.44
CA TRP A 431 -5.89 -24.23 4.82
C TRP A 431 -5.12 -23.16 5.59
N SER A 432 -5.84 -22.19 6.07
CA SER A 432 -5.33 -21.16 6.99
C SER A 432 -6.23 -21.02 8.22
N PHE A 433 -5.64 -20.53 9.29
CA PHE A 433 -6.34 -20.16 10.52
C PHE A 433 -5.97 -18.74 10.90
N GLU A 434 -6.98 -17.90 11.09
CA GLU A 434 -6.82 -16.53 11.55
C GLU A 434 -7.53 -16.33 12.88
N VAL A 435 -6.92 -15.61 13.79
CA VAL A 435 -7.46 -15.26 15.10
C VAL A 435 -7.14 -13.82 15.44
N GLU A 436 -8.12 -13.10 15.95
CA GLU A 436 -7.98 -11.74 16.47
C GLU A 436 -8.75 -11.64 17.81
N LEU A 437 -8.09 -11.19 18.85
CA LEU A 437 -8.66 -11.00 20.17
C LEU A 437 -8.34 -9.61 20.66
N PHE A 438 -9.35 -8.85 21.08
CA PHE A 438 -9.21 -7.49 21.56
C PHE A 438 -9.85 -7.32 22.92
N LEU A 439 -9.15 -6.61 23.81
CA LEU A 439 -9.62 -6.18 25.11
C LEU A 439 -9.58 -4.66 25.14
N ASN A 440 -10.67 -4.04 25.54
CA ASN A 440 -10.74 -2.59 25.71
C ASN A 440 -11.11 -2.20 27.15
N SER A 441 -10.66 -1.01 27.55
CA SER A 441 -11.03 -0.38 28.79
C SER A 441 -11.08 1.12 28.58
N ASN A 442 -12.25 1.71 28.76
CA ASN A 442 -12.49 3.11 28.48
C ASN A 442 -13.09 3.80 29.70
N LYS A 443 -12.76 5.06 29.89
CA LYS A 443 -13.40 5.98 30.78
C LYS A 443 -13.74 7.24 29.97
N GLU A 444 -15.01 7.50 29.81
CA GLU A 444 -15.47 8.69 29.09
C GLU A 444 -15.23 9.97 29.90
N PRO A 445 -15.01 11.13 29.24
CA PRO A 445 -14.94 12.41 29.94
C PRO A 445 -16.27 12.70 30.64
N MET A 446 -16.25 13.55 31.68
CA MET A 446 -17.45 13.97 32.38
C MET A 446 -18.42 14.68 31.42
N ALA A 447 -19.73 14.45 31.58
CA ALA A 447 -20.79 14.81 30.64
C ALA A 447 -21.02 16.31 30.42
N ASP A 448 -20.34 17.19 31.14
CA ASP A 448 -20.50 18.66 31.04
C ASP A 448 -20.15 19.20 29.63
N TRP A 449 -19.32 18.51 28.89
CA TRP A 449 -18.99 18.87 27.51
C TRP A 449 -20.00 18.34 26.49
N ILE A 450 -20.80 17.34 26.82
CA ILE A 450 -21.89 16.84 25.97
C ILE A 450 -23.03 17.85 25.89
N ASN A 451 -23.23 18.65 26.93
CA ASN A 451 -24.31 19.66 27.03
C ASN A 451 -23.88 21.06 26.57
N SER A 452 -22.67 21.24 26.06
CA SER A 452 -22.24 22.52 25.54
C SER A 452 -22.82 22.77 24.13
N ASP A 453 -23.16 24.05 23.82
CA ASP A 453 -23.65 24.50 22.51
C ASP A 453 -22.68 24.25 21.32
N LYS A 454 -21.65 23.40 21.53
CA LYS A 454 -20.69 22.96 20.52
C LYS A 454 -21.15 21.71 19.74
N TRP A 455 -22.32 21.18 20.09
CA TRP A 455 -22.97 20.09 19.38
C TRP A 455 -23.96 20.66 18.35
N ASN A 456 -23.50 21.03 17.18
CA ASN A 456 -24.35 21.38 16.04
C ASN A 456 -23.83 20.70 14.78
#